data_545e3574251c2128f1126652c5a723a5
#
_entry.id   545e3574251c2128f1126652c5a723a5
#
_cell.length_a   1.000
_cell.length_b   1.000
_cell.length_c   1.000
_cell.angle_alpha   90.00
_cell.angle_beta   90.00
_cell.angle_gamma   90.00
#
_symmetry.space_group_name_H-M   'P 1'
#
loop_
_entity.id
_entity.type
_entity.pdbx_description
1 polymer ?
#
loop_
_entity_poly.entity_id
_entity_poly.type
_entity_poly.pdbx_seq_one_letter_code
_entity_poly.pdbx_strand_id
1 'polypeptide(L)'
;MFDDLQLQGEGFVLRRWRRDDLDALLMHANDPWVPRGLSTRFPHPYTRADGEAFLAGKVVDLCDPVLAIVIDGQACGSIALRRAGGGADDVAELGYWLGRAYWGRGWMTRSVQTYLAWALHALPLTRIDATVLDSNPASAQVLRKNGFVAQSVRRGALLRPDGAHDLHVFSRFAATR
;
A
#
# COMPACT_ATOMS: atom_id res chain seq x y z
N MET A 1 19.64 0.95 1.37
CA MET A 1 19.32 2.33 1.83
C MET A 1 18.24 2.36 2.90
N PHE A 2 17.27 1.42 2.92
CA PHE A 2 16.15 1.41 3.88
C PHE A 2 16.13 0.15 4.76
N ASP A 3 17.27 -0.53 4.94
CA ASP A 3 17.33 -1.86 5.58
C ASP A 3 16.87 -1.85 7.04
N ASP A 4 17.21 -0.80 7.78
CA ASP A 4 16.82 -0.60 9.19
C ASP A 4 15.61 0.32 9.37
N LEU A 5 14.86 0.61 8.27
CA LEU A 5 13.73 1.53 8.34
C LEU A 5 12.63 0.97 9.24
N GLN A 6 12.37 1.68 10.32
CA GLN A 6 11.29 1.41 11.25
C GLN A 6 10.62 2.72 11.67
N LEU A 7 9.31 2.80 11.52
CA LEU A 7 8.51 3.96 11.88
C LEU A 7 7.51 3.58 12.97
N GLN A 8 7.53 4.30 14.07
CA GLN A 8 6.62 4.07 15.19
C GLN A 8 5.31 4.84 14.96
N GLY A 9 4.19 4.15 15.11
CA GLY A 9 2.86 4.73 15.20
C GLY A 9 2.19 4.37 16.52
N GLU A 10 1.04 4.99 16.78
CA GLU A 10 0.26 4.68 17.97
C GLU A 10 -0.42 3.30 17.84
N GLY A 11 0.12 2.33 18.57
CA GLY A 11 -0.35 0.94 18.57
C GLY A 11 0.10 0.09 17.38
N PHE A 12 1.01 0.58 16.53
CA PHE A 12 1.57 -0.17 15.42
C PHE A 12 3.01 0.24 15.09
N VAL A 13 3.67 -0.59 14.31
CA VAL A 13 5.00 -0.31 13.76
C VAL A 13 4.97 -0.57 12.25
N LEU A 14 5.57 0.33 11.47
CA LEU A 14 5.91 0.07 10.08
C LEU A 14 7.38 -0.31 10.02
N ARG A 15 7.69 -1.52 9.55
CA ARG A 15 9.07 -2.02 9.44
C ARG A 15 9.25 -2.85 8.18
N ARG A 16 10.49 -3.15 7.86
CA ARG A 16 10.79 -4.06 6.77
C ARG A 16 10.14 -5.43 7.01
N TRP A 17 9.72 -6.06 5.93
CA TRP A 17 9.26 -7.44 5.96
C TRP A 17 10.41 -8.38 6.34
N ARG A 18 10.10 -9.43 7.09
CA ARG A 18 11.03 -10.46 7.54
C ARG A 18 10.61 -11.82 7.00
N ARG A 19 11.54 -12.75 6.93
CA ARG A 19 11.22 -14.11 6.48
C ARG A 19 10.26 -14.84 7.43
N ASP A 20 10.34 -14.55 8.72
CA ASP A 20 9.46 -15.08 9.76
C ASP A 20 8.05 -14.47 9.76
N ASP A 21 7.79 -13.46 8.96
CA ASP A 21 6.44 -12.93 8.75
C ASP A 21 5.58 -13.80 7.80
N LEU A 22 6.13 -14.86 7.21
CA LEU A 22 5.45 -15.64 6.16
C LEU A 22 4.07 -16.14 6.59
N ASP A 23 3.95 -16.74 7.77
CA ASP A 23 2.67 -17.31 8.22
C ASP A 23 1.63 -16.22 8.52
N ALA A 24 2.04 -15.08 9.08
CA ALA A 24 1.18 -13.92 9.25
C ALA A 24 0.75 -13.32 7.89
N LEU A 25 1.67 -13.19 6.94
CA LEU A 25 1.38 -12.76 5.58
C LEU A 25 0.32 -13.65 4.93
N LEU A 26 0.49 -14.97 4.99
CA LEU A 26 -0.47 -15.93 4.42
C LEU A 26 -1.84 -15.81 5.07
N MET A 27 -1.88 -15.71 6.41
CA MET A 27 -3.13 -15.56 7.17
C MET A 27 -3.94 -14.35 6.70
N HIS A 28 -3.29 -13.20 6.50
CA HIS A 28 -3.98 -11.95 6.20
C HIS A 28 -4.17 -11.69 4.71
N ALA A 29 -3.26 -12.15 3.85
CA ALA A 29 -3.35 -11.96 2.40
C ALA A 29 -4.33 -12.93 1.75
N ASN A 30 -4.50 -14.14 2.29
CA ASN A 30 -5.38 -15.17 1.72
C ASN A 30 -6.85 -15.01 2.15
N ASP A 31 -7.29 -13.81 2.50
CA ASP A 31 -8.71 -13.49 2.71
C ASP A 31 -9.33 -13.06 1.36
N PRO A 32 -10.47 -13.64 0.93
CA PRO A 32 -11.07 -13.34 -0.38
C PRO A 32 -11.55 -11.89 -0.54
N TRP A 33 -11.64 -11.13 0.53
CA TRP A 33 -12.05 -9.73 0.49
C TRP A 33 -10.87 -8.78 0.26
N VAL A 34 -9.66 -9.16 0.67
CA VAL A 34 -8.47 -8.31 0.53
C VAL A 34 -8.17 -7.99 -0.94
N PRO A 35 -8.10 -8.96 -1.88
CA PRO A 35 -7.77 -8.66 -3.28
C PRO A 35 -8.87 -7.87 -4.01
N ARG A 36 -10.09 -7.81 -3.48
CA ARG A 36 -11.18 -7.04 -4.11
C ARG A 36 -10.90 -5.55 -4.21
N GLY A 37 -10.12 -5.00 -3.28
CA GLY A 37 -9.71 -3.60 -3.28
C GLY A 37 -8.39 -3.32 -3.97
N LEU A 38 -7.72 -4.35 -4.53
CA LEU A 38 -6.37 -4.27 -5.05
C LEU A 38 -6.32 -4.51 -6.57
N SER A 39 -5.15 -4.31 -7.17
CA SER A 39 -4.93 -4.64 -8.57
C SER A 39 -4.97 -6.16 -8.80
N THR A 40 -5.17 -6.57 -10.05
CA THR A 40 -5.16 -7.99 -10.45
C THR A 40 -3.82 -8.70 -10.27
N ARG A 41 -2.76 -7.95 -9.92
CA ARG A 41 -1.45 -8.50 -9.59
C ARG A 41 -1.40 -9.15 -8.21
N PHE A 42 -2.36 -8.84 -7.33
CA PHE A 42 -2.46 -9.46 -6.02
C PHE A 42 -3.20 -10.80 -6.21
N PRO A 43 -2.53 -11.96 -6.01
CA PRO A 43 -3.13 -13.25 -6.30
C PRO A 43 -4.21 -13.63 -5.30
N HIS A 44 -5.17 -14.43 -5.76
CA HIS A 44 -6.12 -15.12 -4.90
C HIS A 44 -6.53 -16.46 -5.55
N PRO A 45 -6.42 -17.59 -4.86
CA PRO A 45 -5.88 -17.77 -3.49
C PRO A 45 -4.44 -17.29 -3.36
N TYR A 46 -4.08 -16.77 -2.17
CA TYR A 46 -2.71 -16.37 -1.86
C TYR A 46 -1.97 -17.58 -1.28
N THR A 47 -1.08 -18.16 -2.06
CA THR A 47 -0.39 -19.39 -1.71
C THR A 47 0.91 -19.14 -0.94
N ARG A 48 1.47 -20.22 -0.33
CA ARG A 48 2.80 -20.14 0.30
C ARG A 48 3.88 -19.72 -0.70
N ALA A 49 3.81 -20.20 -1.94
CA ALA A 49 4.75 -19.82 -2.99
C ALA A 49 4.69 -18.33 -3.32
N ASP A 50 3.48 -17.72 -3.30
CA ASP A 50 3.31 -16.27 -3.49
C ASP A 50 3.96 -15.49 -2.34
N GLY A 51 3.74 -15.92 -1.09
CA GLY A 51 4.35 -15.30 0.09
C GLY A 51 5.87 -15.38 0.09
N GLU A 52 6.43 -16.54 -0.22
CA GLU A 52 7.88 -16.75 -0.35
C GLU A 52 8.47 -15.90 -1.49
N ALA A 53 7.79 -15.82 -2.64
CA ALA A 53 8.21 -14.97 -3.76
C ALA A 53 8.19 -13.48 -3.39
N PHE A 54 7.16 -13.04 -2.65
CA PHE A 54 7.08 -11.67 -2.16
C PHE A 54 8.22 -11.36 -1.17
N LEU A 55 8.43 -12.19 -0.15
CA LEU A 55 9.49 -12.00 0.86
C LEU A 55 10.90 -12.13 0.28
N ALA A 56 11.05 -12.80 -0.86
CA ALA A 56 12.30 -12.89 -1.62
C ALA A 56 12.53 -11.70 -2.58
N GLY A 57 11.61 -10.72 -2.64
CA GLY A 57 11.73 -9.57 -3.53
C GLY A 57 11.46 -9.86 -5.01
N LYS A 58 10.84 -11.01 -5.33
CA LYS A 58 10.55 -11.40 -6.72
C LYS A 58 9.30 -10.75 -7.30
N VAL A 59 8.43 -10.20 -6.45
CA VAL A 59 7.14 -9.60 -6.83
C VAL A 59 7.21 -8.07 -6.75
N VAL A 60 7.93 -7.55 -5.77
CA VAL A 60 8.19 -6.14 -5.54
C VAL A 60 9.66 -5.94 -5.28
N ASP A 61 10.22 -4.81 -5.68
CA ASP A 61 11.59 -4.48 -5.33
C ASP A 61 11.65 -4.11 -3.84
N LEU A 62 12.27 -4.96 -3.04
CA LEU A 62 12.46 -4.71 -1.62
C LEU A 62 13.55 -3.66 -1.34
N CYS A 63 14.27 -3.16 -2.35
CA CYS A 63 15.09 -1.96 -2.24
C CYS A 63 14.23 -0.71 -2.11
N ASP A 64 12.99 -0.72 -2.63
CA ASP A 64 12.00 0.30 -2.37
C ASP A 64 11.52 0.24 -0.89
N PRO A 65 10.96 1.35 -0.36
CA PRO A 65 10.45 1.40 1.00
C PRO A 65 9.11 0.65 1.14
N VAL A 66 9.17 -0.68 0.98
CA VAL A 66 8.03 -1.60 1.18
C VAL A 66 8.04 -2.07 2.63
N LEU A 67 7.05 -1.62 3.42
CA LEU A 67 6.98 -1.90 4.85
C LEU A 67 5.78 -2.78 5.20
N ALA A 68 5.99 -3.69 6.14
CA ALA A 68 4.92 -4.39 6.84
C ALA A 68 4.24 -3.45 7.84
N ILE A 69 2.93 -3.52 7.94
CA ILE A 69 2.15 -2.92 9.02
C ILE A 69 2.04 -3.98 10.10
N VAL A 70 2.65 -3.71 11.26
CA VAL A 70 2.71 -4.64 12.38
C VAL A 70 1.85 -4.11 13.53
N ILE A 71 0.84 -4.89 13.91
CA ILE A 71 -0.07 -4.60 15.02
C ILE A 71 -0.02 -5.80 15.97
N ASP A 72 0.11 -5.57 17.25
CA ASP A 72 0.22 -6.63 18.28
C ASP A 72 1.29 -7.69 17.93
N GLY A 73 2.40 -7.26 17.34
CA GLY A 73 3.51 -8.12 16.94
C GLY A 73 3.29 -8.89 15.63
N GLN A 74 2.13 -8.82 15.00
CA GLN A 74 1.81 -9.50 13.75
C GLN A 74 1.90 -8.58 12.54
N ALA A 75 2.56 -9.02 11.46
CA ALA A 75 2.55 -8.35 10.17
C ALA A 75 1.20 -8.60 9.46
N CYS A 76 0.32 -7.63 9.52
CA CYS A 76 -1.07 -7.76 9.08
C CYS A 76 -1.42 -6.95 7.82
N GLY A 77 -0.45 -6.30 7.19
CA GLY A 77 -0.66 -5.50 5.98
C GLY A 77 0.65 -4.97 5.42
N SER A 78 0.57 -4.26 4.32
CA SER A 78 1.73 -3.63 3.67
C SER A 78 1.43 -2.22 3.24
N ILE A 79 2.45 -1.37 3.24
CA ILE A 79 2.45 -0.04 2.68
C ILE A 79 3.75 0.19 1.92
N ALA A 80 3.66 0.79 0.74
CA ALA A 80 4.81 1.02 -0.11
C ALA A 80 4.67 2.27 -0.96
N LEU A 81 5.79 2.90 -1.28
CA LEU A 81 5.92 3.81 -2.41
C LEU A 81 6.74 3.13 -3.49
N ARG A 82 6.25 3.18 -4.71
CA ARG A 82 6.97 2.76 -5.91
C ARG A 82 7.22 3.99 -6.76
N ARG A 83 8.41 4.10 -7.33
CA ARG A 83 8.70 5.17 -8.28
C ARG A 83 7.76 5.06 -9.47
N ALA A 84 7.16 6.15 -9.88
CA ALA A 84 6.39 6.20 -11.11
C ALA A 84 7.38 6.03 -12.27
N GLY A 85 7.20 4.99 -13.08
CA GLY A 85 8.03 4.79 -14.29
C GLY A 85 7.87 5.98 -15.24
N GLY A 86 8.89 6.23 -16.09
CA GLY A 86 8.80 7.27 -17.11
C GLY A 86 9.69 8.50 -16.89
N GLY A 87 10.69 8.41 -16.00
CA GLY A 87 11.74 9.43 -15.88
C GLY A 87 11.44 10.59 -14.92
N ALA A 88 10.31 10.57 -14.22
CA ALA A 88 10.03 11.52 -13.15
C ALA A 88 10.40 10.86 -11.81
N ASP A 89 11.68 11.01 -11.41
CA ASP A 89 12.21 10.42 -10.16
C ASP A 89 11.59 11.04 -8.88
N ASP A 90 10.91 12.16 -9.04
CA ASP A 90 10.26 12.92 -7.97
C ASP A 90 8.77 12.58 -7.78
N VAL A 91 8.22 11.63 -8.55
CA VAL A 91 6.83 11.14 -8.43
C VAL A 91 6.82 9.67 -8.01
N ALA A 92 6.04 9.37 -7.00
CA ALA A 92 5.85 7.99 -6.54
C ALA A 92 4.37 7.60 -6.47
N GLU A 93 4.10 6.31 -6.56
CA GLU A 93 2.76 5.74 -6.39
C GLU A 93 2.67 5.05 -5.02
N LEU A 94 1.70 5.46 -4.22
CA LEU A 94 1.38 4.85 -2.93
C LEU A 94 0.47 3.64 -3.13
N GLY A 95 0.89 2.50 -2.61
CA GLY A 95 0.08 1.29 -2.53
C GLY A 95 0.03 0.76 -1.11
N TYR A 96 -1.09 0.18 -0.71
CA TYR A 96 -1.24 -0.45 0.60
C TYR A 96 -2.37 -1.48 0.62
N TRP A 97 -2.29 -2.39 1.56
CA TRP A 97 -3.36 -3.31 1.92
C TRP A 97 -3.29 -3.65 3.41
N LEU A 98 -4.40 -4.13 3.96
CA LEU A 98 -4.52 -4.52 5.37
C LEU A 98 -5.41 -5.75 5.48
N GLY A 99 -5.05 -6.66 6.36
CA GLY A 99 -5.88 -7.82 6.70
C GLY A 99 -7.26 -7.41 7.21
N ARG A 100 -8.27 -8.14 6.79
CA ARG A 100 -9.69 -7.82 7.04
C ARG A 100 -10.03 -7.62 8.51
N ALA A 101 -9.41 -8.40 9.41
CA ALA A 101 -9.64 -8.30 10.86
C ALA A 101 -9.32 -6.92 11.46
N TYR A 102 -8.53 -6.11 10.74
CA TYR A 102 -8.10 -4.78 11.17
C TYR A 102 -8.85 -3.64 10.50
N TRP A 103 -9.80 -3.92 9.59
CA TRP A 103 -10.56 -2.89 8.88
C TRP A 103 -11.48 -2.10 9.83
N GLY A 104 -11.85 -0.88 9.42
CA GLY A 104 -12.82 -0.05 10.13
C GLY A 104 -12.32 0.60 11.43
N ARG A 105 -11.07 0.34 11.84
CA ARG A 105 -10.49 0.82 13.12
C ARG A 105 -9.49 1.97 12.96
N GLY A 106 -9.39 2.54 11.76
CA GLY A 106 -8.50 3.67 11.47
C GLY A 106 -7.01 3.30 11.34
N TRP A 107 -6.64 2.02 11.44
CA TRP A 107 -5.25 1.58 11.34
C TRP A 107 -4.58 2.02 10.04
N MET A 108 -5.24 1.81 8.89
CA MET A 108 -4.67 2.22 7.61
C MET A 108 -4.49 3.74 7.50
N THR A 109 -5.46 4.53 8.00
CA THR A 109 -5.34 5.99 7.99
C THR A 109 -4.11 6.48 8.75
N ARG A 110 -3.86 5.94 9.96
CA ARG A 110 -2.69 6.27 10.77
C ARG A 110 -1.39 5.74 10.15
N SER A 111 -1.43 4.53 9.58
CA SER A 111 -0.27 3.96 8.89
C SER A 111 0.18 4.82 7.71
N VAL A 112 -0.79 5.25 6.88
CA VAL A 112 -0.51 6.16 5.76
C VAL A 112 0.03 7.50 6.26
N GLN A 113 -0.56 8.06 7.31
CA GLN A 113 -0.10 9.32 7.89
C GLN A 113 1.36 9.23 8.36
N THR A 114 1.70 8.20 9.13
CA THR A 114 3.07 7.97 9.66
C THR A 114 4.06 7.75 8.51
N TYR A 115 3.68 6.95 7.53
CA TYR A 115 4.53 6.65 6.38
C TYR A 115 4.81 7.89 5.51
N LEU A 116 3.77 8.69 5.23
CA LEU A 116 3.91 9.90 4.42
C LEU A 116 4.71 11.00 5.13
N ALA A 117 4.60 11.13 6.46
CA ALA A 117 5.41 12.07 7.22
C ALA A 117 6.90 11.78 7.03
N TRP A 118 7.30 10.50 7.10
CA TRP A 118 8.65 10.09 6.80
C TRP A 118 9.02 10.29 5.32
N ALA A 119 8.19 9.80 4.39
CA ALA A 119 8.51 9.77 2.97
C ALA A 119 8.72 11.17 2.37
N LEU A 120 7.85 12.13 2.70
CA LEU A 120 7.95 13.51 2.23
C LEU A 120 9.15 14.27 2.83
N HIS A 121 9.70 13.79 3.94
CA HIS A 121 10.93 14.35 4.51
C HIS A 121 12.18 13.69 3.94
N ALA A 122 12.17 12.37 3.80
CA ALA A 122 13.35 11.56 3.48
C ALA A 122 13.58 11.39 1.97
N LEU A 123 12.54 11.55 1.15
CA LEU A 123 12.61 11.33 -0.29
C LEU A 123 12.41 12.65 -1.05
N PRO A 124 13.09 12.86 -2.19
CA PRO A 124 12.95 14.06 -3.00
C PRO A 124 11.67 14.03 -3.86
N LEU A 125 10.53 13.82 -3.22
CA LEU A 125 9.24 13.70 -3.90
C LEU A 125 8.55 15.05 -3.99
N THR A 126 8.03 15.37 -5.18
CA THR A 126 7.15 16.52 -5.43
C THR A 126 5.68 16.11 -5.42
N ARG A 127 5.39 14.85 -5.78
CA ARG A 127 4.03 14.32 -5.85
C ARG A 127 3.97 12.83 -5.49
N ILE A 128 2.91 12.47 -4.80
CA ILE A 128 2.56 11.07 -4.55
C ILE A 128 1.17 10.83 -5.13
N ASP A 129 1.07 9.87 -6.03
CA ASP A 129 -0.19 9.43 -6.63
C ASP A 129 -0.68 8.15 -5.94
N ALA A 130 -1.98 7.90 -5.99
CA ALA A 130 -2.59 6.65 -5.59
C ALA A 130 -3.82 6.36 -6.46
N THR A 131 -4.02 5.11 -6.82
CA THR A 131 -5.20 4.69 -7.57
C THR A 131 -6.12 3.84 -6.70
N VAL A 132 -7.42 4.09 -6.79
CA VAL A 132 -8.45 3.40 -6.02
C VAL A 132 -9.55 2.92 -6.94
N LEU A 133 -9.96 1.67 -6.76
CA LEU A 133 -11.14 1.13 -7.43
C LEU A 133 -12.42 1.86 -6.99
N ASP A 134 -13.34 2.06 -7.91
CA ASP A 134 -14.68 2.62 -7.65
C ASP A 134 -15.44 1.85 -6.55
N SER A 135 -15.20 0.53 -6.49
CA SER A 135 -15.78 -0.37 -5.48
C SER A 135 -15.12 -0.29 -4.10
N ASN A 136 -14.08 0.56 -3.91
CA ASN A 136 -13.34 0.67 -2.65
C ASN A 136 -13.41 2.08 -2.02
N PRO A 137 -14.59 2.55 -1.59
CA PRO A 137 -14.74 3.88 -0.99
C PRO A 137 -13.96 4.05 0.32
N ALA A 138 -13.68 2.96 1.04
CA ALA A 138 -12.88 3.00 2.26
C ALA A 138 -11.45 3.46 1.99
N SER A 139 -10.82 2.96 0.93
CA SER A 139 -9.48 3.40 0.50
C SER A 139 -9.49 4.88 0.07
N ALA A 140 -10.51 5.31 -0.68
CA ALA A 140 -10.65 6.71 -1.05
C ALA A 140 -10.75 7.64 0.19
N GLN A 141 -11.44 7.19 1.24
CA GLN A 141 -11.54 7.95 2.49
C GLN A 141 -10.20 8.00 3.24
N VAL A 142 -9.42 6.91 3.26
CA VAL A 142 -8.06 6.91 3.82
C VAL A 142 -7.20 7.96 3.13
N LEU A 143 -7.23 8.01 1.79
CA LEU A 143 -6.46 8.99 1.02
C LEU A 143 -6.88 10.42 1.32
N ARG A 144 -8.19 10.72 1.30
CA ARG A 144 -8.69 12.08 1.60
C ARG A 144 -8.28 12.56 2.99
N LYS A 145 -8.37 11.68 4.01
CA LYS A 145 -7.92 11.99 5.38
C LYS A 145 -6.43 12.26 5.47
N ASN A 146 -5.66 11.79 4.51
CA ASN A 146 -4.22 12.02 4.40
C ASN A 146 -3.84 13.11 3.39
N GLY A 147 -4.77 13.99 3.01
CA GLY A 147 -4.51 15.17 2.20
C GLY A 147 -4.37 14.90 0.69
N PHE A 148 -4.81 13.72 0.22
CA PHE A 148 -4.92 13.47 -1.21
C PHE A 148 -6.18 14.10 -1.79
N VAL A 149 -6.05 14.64 -3.00
CA VAL A 149 -7.13 15.24 -3.77
C VAL A 149 -7.39 14.40 -5.00
N ALA A 150 -8.68 14.16 -5.31
CA ALA A 150 -9.08 13.46 -6.52
C ALA A 150 -8.69 14.28 -7.75
N GLN A 151 -8.04 13.64 -8.72
CA GLN A 151 -7.55 14.29 -9.95
C GLN A 151 -8.37 13.89 -11.16
N SER A 152 -8.62 12.60 -11.33
CA SER A 152 -9.30 12.06 -12.50
C SER A 152 -9.92 10.69 -12.23
N VAL A 153 -10.73 10.24 -13.18
CA VAL A 153 -11.28 8.89 -13.21
C VAL A 153 -10.90 8.26 -14.54
N ARG A 154 -10.23 7.12 -14.49
CA ARG A 154 -9.93 6.28 -15.66
C ARG A 154 -11.07 5.26 -15.80
N ARG A 155 -11.97 5.51 -16.76
CA ARG A 155 -13.14 4.68 -16.98
C ARG A 155 -12.77 3.31 -17.53
N GLY A 156 -13.34 2.25 -16.93
CA GLY A 156 -13.13 0.87 -17.34
C GLY A 156 -11.68 0.41 -17.37
N ALA A 157 -10.81 1.05 -16.59
CA ALA A 157 -9.36 0.85 -16.67
C ALA A 157 -8.87 -0.47 -16.07
N LEU A 158 -9.69 -1.15 -15.28
CA LEU A 158 -9.39 -2.47 -14.73
C LEU A 158 -10.48 -3.46 -15.12
N LEU A 159 -10.09 -4.48 -15.89
CA LEU A 159 -10.98 -5.58 -16.24
C LEU A 159 -10.84 -6.71 -15.20
N ARG A 160 -11.97 -7.15 -14.67
CA ARG A 160 -12.12 -8.27 -13.75
C ARG A 160 -13.19 -9.24 -14.24
N PRO A 161 -13.30 -10.46 -13.66
CA PRO A 161 -14.36 -11.40 -14.03
C PRO A 161 -15.78 -10.88 -13.85
N ASP A 162 -15.98 -9.96 -12.91
CA ASP A 162 -17.27 -9.30 -12.61
C ASP A 162 -17.53 -8.05 -13.46
N GLY A 163 -16.59 -7.65 -14.32
CA GLY A 163 -16.75 -6.54 -15.26
C GLY A 163 -15.58 -5.56 -15.28
N ALA A 164 -15.80 -4.45 -15.98
CA ALA A 164 -14.87 -3.34 -16.07
C ALA A 164 -15.10 -2.38 -14.89
N HIS A 165 -14.01 -2.02 -14.21
CA HIS A 165 -14.01 -1.13 -13.06
C HIS A 165 -13.31 0.19 -13.38
N ASP A 166 -13.82 1.27 -12.81
CA ASP A 166 -13.19 2.58 -12.87
C ASP A 166 -12.06 2.69 -11.84
N LEU A 167 -10.99 3.38 -12.22
CA LEU A 167 -9.89 3.74 -11.32
C LEU A 167 -9.92 5.24 -11.04
N HIS A 168 -10.13 5.59 -9.78
CA HIS A 168 -10.02 6.96 -9.29
C HIS A 168 -8.57 7.27 -8.97
N VAL A 169 -8.03 8.32 -9.59
CA VAL A 169 -6.66 8.79 -9.36
C VAL A 169 -6.68 9.91 -8.34
N PHE A 170 -5.89 9.76 -7.31
CA PHE A 170 -5.67 10.74 -6.25
C PHE A 170 -4.22 11.19 -6.26
N SER A 171 -3.98 12.45 -5.94
CA SER A 171 -2.61 12.98 -5.78
C SER A 171 -2.48 13.78 -4.50
N ARG A 172 -1.30 13.70 -3.90
CA ARG A 172 -0.82 14.58 -2.84
C ARG A 172 0.46 15.23 -3.30
N PHE A 173 0.50 16.56 -3.27
CA PHE A 173 1.69 17.33 -3.59
C PHE A 173 2.50 17.60 -2.32
N ALA A 174 3.83 17.54 -2.44
CA ALA A 174 4.70 18.00 -1.37
C ALA A 174 4.52 19.51 -1.19
N ALA A 175 4.66 20.00 0.05
CA ALA A 175 4.72 21.43 0.26
C ALA A 175 5.94 22.00 -0.49
N THR A 176 5.76 23.12 -1.18
CA THR A 176 6.87 23.84 -1.82
C THR A 176 7.90 24.19 -0.73
N ARG A 177 9.11 23.70 -0.89
CA ARG A 177 10.24 24.03 -0.01
C ARG A 177 10.69 25.47 -0.23
#